data_3b766595c89b0dab2b48f25a28803316
#
_entry.id   3b766595c89b0dab2b48f25a28803316
#
_cell.length_a   1.000
_cell.length_b   1.000
_cell.length_c   1.000
_cell.angle_alpha   90.00
_cell.angle_beta   90.00
_cell.angle_gamma   90.00
#
_symmetry.space_group_name_H-M   'P 1'
#
loop_
_entity.id
_entity.type
_entity.pdbx_description
1 polymer ?
#
loop_
_entity_poly.entity_id
_entity_poly.type
_entity_poly.pdbx_seq_one_letter_code
_entity_poly.pdbx_strand_id
1 'polypeptide(L)'
;MYRIFILLISATILLTGLSHAQTSGKVKTVLDGAYTSPQAKRGQASYEAHCLSCHRADLGGFSGPPLKGDLFIDRWREFNLNVLFDAIRAAMPLGNPGSLGEKDYLDIVTYILQTNDLPAGAKELTPETLASTLLVGKNGPQPLPSSAQVEVVGCMTEDSGNGWLLTGASEPARTLDPFQLAAADLKNAKDKPLGSLVFRLANLSDLTGFSTEGTIGNKMYAKGILVRQSNGDRINVTALRAVASSCEADTTNAEKH
;
A
#
# COMPACT_ATOMS: atom_id res chain seq x y z
N MET A 1 -58.91 55.18 -16.47
CA MET A 1 -58.32 54.53 -15.27
C MET A 1 -57.97 53.10 -15.57
N TYR A 2 -56.71 52.83 -15.97
CA TYR A 2 -56.20 51.48 -16.27
C TYR A 2 -55.29 51.08 -15.12
N ARG A 3 -55.64 50.00 -14.38
CA ARG A 3 -54.79 49.38 -13.37
C ARG A 3 -53.96 48.30 -14.00
N ILE A 4 -52.65 48.52 -14.05
CA ILE A 4 -51.67 47.50 -14.51
C ILE A 4 -51.37 46.61 -13.32
N PHE A 5 -51.69 45.32 -13.45
CA PHE A 5 -51.26 44.26 -12.54
C PHE A 5 -49.89 43.74 -12.99
N ILE A 6 -48.88 44.00 -12.19
CA ILE A 6 -47.54 43.41 -12.38
C ILE A 6 -47.50 42.07 -11.66
N LEU A 7 -47.46 40.96 -12.40
CA LEU A 7 -47.23 39.61 -11.87
C LEU A 7 -45.73 39.42 -11.68
N LEU A 8 -45.29 39.35 -10.42
CA LEU A 8 -43.94 38.91 -10.07
C LEU A 8 -43.88 37.41 -10.13
N ILE A 9 -43.20 36.88 -11.14
CA ILE A 9 -42.86 35.44 -11.23
C ILE A 9 -41.58 35.22 -10.45
N SER A 10 -41.67 34.60 -9.26
CA SER A 10 -40.53 34.15 -8.47
C SER A 10 -40.00 32.84 -9.05
N ALA A 11 -38.87 32.91 -9.76
CA ALA A 11 -38.17 31.74 -10.20
C ALA A 11 -37.36 31.14 -9.03
N THR A 12 -37.85 30.07 -8.44
CA THR A 12 -37.11 29.23 -7.50
C THR A 12 -36.14 28.33 -8.24
N ILE A 13 -34.86 28.69 -8.21
CA ILE A 13 -33.78 27.84 -8.74
C ILE A 13 -33.54 26.72 -7.72
N LEU A 14 -34.01 25.50 -8.04
CA LEU A 14 -33.61 24.29 -7.33
C LEU A 14 -32.14 23.99 -7.68
N LEU A 15 -31.22 24.30 -6.79
CA LEU A 15 -29.84 23.74 -6.86
C LEU A 15 -29.92 22.24 -6.50
N THR A 16 -29.98 21.39 -7.51
CA THR A 16 -29.74 19.96 -7.34
C THR A 16 -28.23 19.76 -7.14
N GLY A 17 -27.83 19.65 -5.87
CA GLY A 17 -26.46 19.27 -5.53
C GLY A 17 -26.18 17.87 -6.07
N LEU A 18 -25.36 17.76 -7.12
CA LEU A 18 -24.79 16.49 -7.55
C LEU A 18 -23.80 16.05 -6.46
N SER A 19 -24.28 15.22 -5.53
CA SER A 19 -23.39 14.46 -4.65
C SER A 19 -22.57 13.51 -5.52
N HIS A 20 -21.32 13.86 -5.79
CA HIS A 20 -20.35 12.93 -6.34
C HIS A 20 -20.07 11.89 -5.25
N ALA A 21 -20.76 10.76 -5.32
CA ALA A 21 -20.38 9.57 -4.58
C ALA A 21 -18.99 9.16 -5.12
N GLN A 22 -17.94 9.45 -4.36
CA GLN A 22 -16.64 8.87 -4.58
C GLN A 22 -16.81 7.36 -4.42
N THR A 23 -16.90 6.64 -5.54
CA THR A 23 -16.79 5.19 -5.56
C THR A 23 -15.36 4.88 -5.10
N SER A 24 -15.19 4.60 -3.82
CA SER A 24 -14.00 3.94 -3.31
C SER A 24 -13.92 2.60 -4.03
N GLY A 25 -13.11 2.53 -5.08
CA GLY A 25 -12.94 1.33 -5.88
C GLY A 25 -12.51 0.20 -4.95
N LYS A 26 -13.27 -0.91 -4.93
CA LYS A 26 -12.91 -2.09 -4.14
C LYS A 26 -11.48 -2.50 -4.48
N VAL A 27 -10.59 -2.51 -3.49
CA VAL A 27 -9.20 -2.96 -3.66
C VAL A 27 -9.24 -4.43 -4.08
N LYS A 28 -8.59 -4.75 -5.20
CA LYS A 28 -8.47 -6.13 -5.67
C LYS A 28 -7.54 -6.90 -4.73
N THR A 29 -7.98 -8.06 -4.31
CA THR A 29 -7.22 -8.94 -3.41
C THR A 29 -7.01 -10.32 -4.03
N VAL A 30 -6.16 -11.12 -3.43
CA VAL A 30 -5.99 -12.54 -3.82
C VAL A 30 -7.27 -13.36 -3.65
N LEU A 31 -8.22 -12.92 -2.81
CA LEU A 31 -9.52 -13.58 -2.61
C LEU A 31 -10.47 -13.38 -3.80
N ASP A 32 -10.20 -12.42 -4.67
CA ASP A 32 -10.97 -12.19 -5.89
C ASP A 32 -10.54 -13.12 -7.06
N GLY A 33 -9.66 -14.10 -6.79
CA GLY A 33 -9.17 -15.05 -7.79
C GLY A 33 -8.10 -14.44 -8.70
N ALA A 34 -6.88 -14.33 -8.17
CA ALA A 34 -5.77 -13.63 -8.84
C ALA A 34 -5.04 -14.46 -9.90
N TYR A 35 -5.25 -15.76 -9.96
CA TYR A 35 -4.53 -16.71 -10.82
C TYR A 35 -5.45 -17.84 -11.30
N THR A 36 -4.99 -18.68 -12.23
CA THR A 36 -5.74 -19.88 -12.68
C THR A 36 -5.16 -21.18 -12.10
N SER A 37 -5.99 -22.22 -11.89
CA SER A 37 -5.50 -23.52 -11.45
C SER A 37 -4.46 -24.14 -12.40
N PRO A 38 -4.59 -24.04 -13.74
CA PRO A 38 -3.53 -24.49 -14.64
C PRO A 38 -2.21 -23.74 -14.44
N GLN A 39 -2.25 -22.44 -14.13
CA GLN A 39 -1.07 -21.65 -13.82
C GLN A 39 -0.38 -22.14 -12.55
N ALA A 40 -1.11 -22.38 -11.49
CA ALA A 40 -0.57 -22.92 -10.25
C ALA A 40 0.02 -24.33 -10.43
N LYS A 41 -0.57 -25.15 -11.30
CA LYS A 41 -0.02 -26.47 -11.62
C LYS A 41 1.32 -26.38 -12.35
N ARG A 42 1.53 -25.42 -13.24
CA ARG A 42 2.85 -25.16 -13.83
C ARG A 42 3.85 -24.69 -12.76
N GLY A 43 3.38 -23.82 -11.84
CA GLY A 43 4.14 -23.32 -10.72
C GLY A 43 4.58 -24.44 -9.77
N GLN A 44 3.77 -25.46 -9.56
CA GLN A 44 4.16 -26.66 -8.80
C GLN A 44 5.36 -27.34 -9.44
N ALA A 45 5.37 -27.57 -10.74
CA ALA A 45 6.48 -28.21 -11.42
C ALA A 45 7.79 -27.39 -11.32
N SER A 46 7.70 -26.06 -11.49
CA SER A 46 8.87 -25.18 -11.33
C SER A 46 9.34 -25.12 -9.85
N TYR A 47 8.41 -25.14 -8.89
CA TYR A 47 8.72 -25.20 -7.45
C TYR A 47 9.46 -26.49 -7.10
N GLU A 48 8.97 -27.65 -7.56
CA GLU A 48 9.59 -28.95 -7.31
C GLU A 48 11.01 -29.02 -7.87
N ALA A 49 11.27 -28.39 -9.01
CA ALA A 49 12.58 -28.36 -9.64
C ALA A 49 13.58 -27.43 -8.92
N HIS A 50 13.14 -26.32 -8.33
CA HIS A 50 14.04 -25.24 -7.90
C HIS A 50 13.94 -24.84 -6.44
N CYS A 51 12.87 -25.20 -5.73
CA CYS A 51 12.57 -24.69 -4.38
C CYS A 51 12.42 -25.79 -3.31
N LEU A 52 12.03 -27.00 -3.74
CA LEU A 52 11.65 -28.12 -2.87
C LEU A 52 12.73 -28.49 -1.87
N SER A 53 14.02 -28.49 -2.28
CA SER A 53 15.15 -28.91 -1.44
C SER A 53 15.29 -28.09 -0.14
N CYS A 54 14.92 -26.80 -0.18
CA CYS A 54 15.01 -25.89 0.96
C CYS A 54 13.66 -25.63 1.63
N HIS A 55 12.57 -25.58 0.86
CA HIS A 55 11.25 -25.23 1.36
C HIS A 55 10.33 -26.43 1.59
N ARG A 56 10.76 -27.65 1.27
CA ARG A 56 10.05 -28.93 1.36
C ARG A 56 8.84 -29.04 0.43
N ALA A 57 8.35 -30.27 0.24
CA ALA A 57 7.19 -30.56 -0.59
C ALA A 57 5.89 -29.99 -0.01
N ASP A 58 5.80 -29.88 1.31
CA ASP A 58 4.65 -29.32 2.02
C ASP A 58 4.69 -27.81 2.22
N LEU A 59 5.73 -27.15 1.67
CA LEU A 59 6.03 -25.73 1.85
C LEU A 59 6.26 -25.32 3.32
N GLY A 60 6.47 -26.29 4.23
CA GLY A 60 6.64 -26.06 5.66
C GLY A 60 7.99 -25.44 6.04
N GLY A 61 8.93 -25.40 5.10
CA GLY A 61 10.28 -24.88 5.32
C GLY A 61 11.22 -25.91 5.96
N PHE A 62 12.55 -25.73 5.74
CA PHE A 62 13.61 -26.52 6.38
C PHE A 62 14.86 -25.64 6.53
N SER A 63 15.71 -25.55 5.49
CA SER A 63 16.79 -24.56 5.44
C SER A 63 16.29 -23.21 4.93
N GLY A 64 15.17 -23.18 4.22
CA GLY A 64 14.42 -21.98 3.87
C GLY A 64 13.22 -21.75 4.78
N PRO A 65 12.66 -20.54 4.84
CA PRO A 65 11.47 -20.23 5.65
C PRO A 65 10.24 -20.98 5.13
N PRO A 66 9.19 -21.14 5.97
CA PRO A 66 7.91 -21.66 5.49
C PRO A 66 7.27 -20.72 4.47
N LEU A 67 6.70 -21.32 3.41
CA LEU A 67 5.95 -20.63 2.35
C LEU A 67 4.46 -20.91 2.45
N LYS A 68 4.00 -21.49 3.58
CA LYS A 68 2.62 -21.83 3.87
C LYS A 68 2.26 -21.53 5.31
N GLY A 69 0.96 -21.28 5.55
CA GLY A 69 0.36 -21.08 6.88
C GLY A 69 0.54 -19.67 7.42
N ASP A 70 0.24 -19.52 8.71
CA ASP A 70 0.12 -18.21 9.34
C ASP A 70 1.42 -17.40 9.29
N LEU A 71 2.58 -18.04 9.44
CA LEU A 71 3.88 -17.35 9.35
C LEU A 71 4.12 -16.74 7.98
N PHE A 72 3.70 -17.42 6.92
CA PHE A 72 3.77 -16.88 5.57
C PHE A 72 2.76 -15.72 5.37
N ILE A 73 1.52 -15.96 5.75
CA ILE A 73 0.45 -14.94 5.60
C ILE A 73 0.78 -13.70 6.42
N ASP A 74 1.20 -13.82 7.68
CA ASP A 74 1.53 -12.68 8.53
C ASP A 74 2.73 -11.87 8.02
N ARG A 75 3.67 -12.55 7.36
CA ARG A 75 4.80 -11.86 6.73
C ARG A 75 4.38 -11.04 5.53
N TRP A 76 3.47 -11.56 4.69
CA TRP A 76 3.19 -11.01 3.37
C TRP A 76 1.82 -10.34 3.23
N ARG A 77 0.90 -10.54 4.16
CA ARG A 77 -0.40 -9.86 4.11
C ARG A 77 -0.25 -8.35 4.09
N GLU A 78 -1.17 -7.68 3.42
CA GLU A 78 -1.22 -6.23 3.24
C GLU A 78 -0.04 -5.67 2.40
N PHE A 79 0.68 -6.53 1.67
CA PHE A 79 1.53 -6.16 0.56
C PHE A 79 0.86 -6.52 -0.76
N ASN A 80 1.15 -5.75 -1.81
CA ASN A 80 0.81 -6.15 -3.15
C ASN A 80 1.68 -7.33 -3.61
N LEU A 81 1.17 -8.14 -4.53
CA LEU A 81 1.87 -9.34 -4.99
C LEU A 81 3.22 -9.07 -5.67
N ASN A 82 3.44 -7.86 -6.22
CA ASN A 82 4.76 -7.50 -6.75
C ASN A 82 5.85 -7.55 -5.69
N VAL A 83 5.55 -7.19 -4.43
CA VAL A 83 6.53 -7.22 -3.33
C VAL A 83 6.98 -8.65 -3.04
N LEU A 84 6.04 -9.60 -3.01
CA LEU A 84 6.35 -11.03 -2.87
C LEU A 84 7.12 -11.57 -4.08
N PHE A 85 6.67 -11.24 -5.29
CA PHE A 85 7.30 -11.64 -6.53
C PHE A 85 8.75 -11.14 -6.61
N ASP A 86 8.97 -9.86 -6.35
CA ASP A 86 10.30 -9.24 -6.39
C ASP A 86 11.23 -9.82 -5.33
N ALA A 87 10.73 -10.07 -4.12
CA ALA A 87 11.50 -10.71 -3.05
C ALA A 87 11.94 -12.12 -3.42
N ILE A 88 11.05 -12.92 -4.03
CA ILE A 88 11.40 -14.26 -4.50
C ILE A 88 12.43 -14.16 -5.63
N ARG A 89 12.21 -13.33 -6.64
CA ARG A 89 13.10 -13.17 -7.78
C ARG A 89 14.51 -12.70 -7.37
N ALA A 90 14.57 -11.75 -6.43
CA ALA A 90 15.82 -11.15 -5.99
C ALA A 90 16.67 -12.08 -5.11
N ALA A 91 16.05 -13.08 -4.43
CA ALA A 91 16.73 -13.93 -3.46
C ALA A 91 16.79 -15.41 -3.85
N MET A 92 15.96 -15.87 -4.80
CA MET A 92 15.79 -17.28 -5.14
C MET A 92 15.99 -17.57 -6.62
N PRO A 93 16.39 -18.81 -6.99
CA PRO A 93 16.87 -19.88 -6.12
C PRO A 93 18.17 -19.48 -5.38
N LEU A 94 18.30 -19.92 -4.12
CA LEU A 94 19.51 -19.61 -3.34
C LEU A 94 20.76 -20.09 -4.09
N GLY A 95 21.76 -19.21 -4.24
CA GLY A 95 22.98 -19.46 -5.01
C GLY A 95 22.90 -19.04 -6.48
N ASN A 96 21.71 -18.85 -7.06
CA ASN A 96 21.50 -18.32 -8.41
C ASN A 96 20.22 -17.46 -8.52
N PRO A 97 20.12 -16.37 -7.76
CA PRO A 97 18.92 -15.51 -7.76
C PRO A 97 18.64 -14.94 -9.15
N GLY A 98 17.36 -14.80 -9.49
CA GLY A 98 16.93 -14.22 -10.76
C GLY A 98 17.15 -15.10 -12.00
N SER A 99 17.59 -16.35 -11.83
CA SER A 99 17.96 -17.25 -12.94
C SER A 99 16.79 -17.87 -13.70
N LEU A 100 15.59 -17.87 -13.11
CA LEU A 100 14.41 -18.41 -13.78
C LEU A 100 13.78 -17.35 -14.70
N GLY A 101 13.00 -17.82 -15.68
CA GLY A 101 12.17 -16.93 -16.49
C GLY A 101 11.11 -16.20 -15.64
N GLU A 102 10.70 -15.01 -16.06
CA GLU A 102 9.65 -14.24 -15.36
C GLU A 102 8.38 -15.07 -15.21
N LYS A 103 8.01 -15.81 -16.25
CA LYS A 103 6.85 -16.69 -16.22
C LYS A 103 6.94 -17.77 -15.14
N ASP A 104 8.13 -18.36 -14.93
CA ASP A 104 8.31 -19.38 -13.90
C ASP A 104 8.15 -18.80 -12.50
N TYR A 105 8.68 -17.59 -12.24
CA TYR A 105 8.46 -16.89 -10.99
C TYR A 105 6.98 -16.56 -10.74
N LEU A 106 6.25 -16.11 -11.76
CA LEU A 106 4.79 -15.87 -11.66
C LEU A 106 4.05 -17.17 -11.33
N ASP A 107 4.35 -18.23 -12.05
CA ASP A 107 3.73 -19.54 -11.87
C ASP A 107 4.03 -20.10 -10.45
N ILE A 108 5.28 -19.94 -9.94
CA ILE A 108 5.65 -20.30 -8.55
C ILE A 108 4.86 -19.52 -7.53
N VAL A 109 4.71 -18.20 -7.71
CA VAL A 109 3.88 -17.38 -6.81
C VAL A 109 2.46 -17.93 -6.74
N THR A 110 1.86 -18.28 -7.88
CA THR A 110 0.49 -18.83 -7.90
C THR A 110 0.37 -20.19 -7.21
N TYR A 111 1.39 -21.03 -7.31
CA TYR A 111 1.43 -22.30 -6.56
C TYR A 111 1.49 -22.04 -5.04
N ILE A 112 2.30 -21.08 -4.61
CA ILE A 112 2.35 -20.67 -3.19
C ILE A 112 0.98 -20.16 -2.74
N LEU A 113 0.31 -19.30 -3.52
CA LEU A 113 -1.04 -18.81 -3.19
C LEU A 113 -2.03 -19.96 -3.07
N GLN A 114 -2.03 -20.90 -4.04
CA GLN A 114 -2.92 -22.07 -4.02
C GLN A 114 -2.70 -22.96 -2.78
N THR A 115 -1.43 -23.17 -2.42
CA THR A 115 -1.07 -24.01 -1.25
C THR A 115 -1.47 -23.35 0.08
N ASN A 116 -1.69 -22.02 0.08
CA ASN A 116 -2.25 -21.27 1.20
C ASN A 116 -3.78 -21.17 1.15
N ASP A 117 -4.45 -22.00 0.35
CA ASP A 117 -5.91 -22.06 0.17
C ASP A 117 -6.53 -20.73 -0.31
N LEU A 118 -5.76 -19.91 -1.01
CA LEU A 118 -6.27 -18.70 -1.66
C LEU A 118 -6.90 -19.09 -3.01
N PRO A 119 -8.07 -18.54 -3.37
CA PRO A 119 -8.85 -19.06 -4.48
C PRO A 119 -8.24 -18.78 -5.85
N ALA A 120 -8.34 -19.74 -6.75
CA ALA A 120 -8.10 -19.54 -8.17
C ALA A 120 -9.27 -18.75 -8.81
N GLY A 121 -8.98 -18.06 -9.90
CA GLY A 121 -9.93 -17.31 -10.72
C GLY A 121 -9.89 -17.73 -12.18
N ALA A 122 -10.47 -16.88 -13.02
CA ALA A 122 -10.60 -17.13 -14.46
C ALA A 122 -9.43 -16.60 -15.30
N LYS A 123 -8.55 -15.76 -14.72
CA LYS A 123 -7.44 -15.10 -15.43
C LYS A 123 -6.11 -15.45 -14.78
N GLU A 124 -5.07 -15.60 -15.59
CA GLU A 124 -3.71 -15.78 -15.09
C GLU A 124 -3.20 -14.53 -14.37
N LEU A 125 -2.34 -14.74 -13.39
CA LEU A 125 -1.54 -13.69 -12.79
C LEU A 125 -0.48 -13.27 -13.80
N THR A 126 -0.40 -11.95 -14.02
CA THR A 126 0.54 -11.35 -14.97
C THR A 126 1.35 -10.23 -14.28
N PRO A 127 2.48 -9.78 -14.85
CA PRO A 127 3.26 -8.68 -14.28
C PRO A 127 2.40 -7.42 -14.02
N GLU A 128 1.47 -7.09 -14.92
CA GLU A 128 0.62 -5.91 -14.82
C GLU A 128 -0.37 -5.98 -13.66
N THR A 129 -0.75 -7.19 -13.24
CA THR A 129 -1.72 -7.39 -12.15
C THR A 129 -1.08 -7.53 -10.78
N LEU A 130 0.24 -7.73 -10.70
CA LEU A 130 0.96 -7.87 -9.42
C LEU A 130 0.78 -6.65 -8.50
N ALA A 131 1.05 -5.45 -9.01
CA ALA A 131 1.01 -4.21 -8.22
C ALA A 131 -0.40 -3.80 -7.79
N SER A 132 -1.42 -4.29 -8.47
CA SER A 132 -2.83 -3.97 -8.18
C SER A 132 -3.55 -5.06 -7.38
N THR A 133 -2.88 -6.16 -7.00
CA THR A 133 -3.47 -7.26 -6.26
C THR A 133 -2.86 -7.37 -4.87
N LEU A 134 -3.67 -7.11 -3.84
CA LEU A 134 -3.25 -7.18 -2.44
C LEU A 134 -3.26 -8.62 -1.94
N LEU A 135 -2.18 -9.09 -1.33
CA LEU A 135 -2.16 -10.33 -0.61
C LEU A 135 -2.85 -10.13 0.75
N VAL A 136 -3.86 -10.93 1.04
CA VAL A 136 -4.60 -10.89 2.30
C VAL A 136 -4.77 -12.30 2.84
N GLY A 137 -5.01 -12.41 4.14
CA GLY A 137 -5.43 -13.68 4.73
C GLY A 137 -6.88 -14.04 4.38
N LYS A 138 -7.34 -15.22 4.82
CA LYS A 138 -8.69 -15.75 4.54
C LYS A 138 -9.82 -14.82 5.01
N ASN A 139 -9.55 -13.97 5.99
CA ASN A 139 -10.53 -13.02 6.55
C ASN A 139 -10.56 -11.67 5.79
N GLY A 140 -9.87 -11.57 4.66
CA GLY A 140 -9.77 -10.34 3.87
C GLY A 140 -8.80 -9.33 4.46
N PRO A 141 -8.81 -8.08 3.93
CA PRO A 141 -7.96 -7.00 4.42
C PRO A 141 -8.17 -6.74 5.90
N GLN A 142 -7.10 -6.59 6.65
CA GLN A 142 -7.13 -6.30 8.08
C GLN A 142 -6.32 -5.03 8.36
N PRO A 143 -6.72 -4.22 9.35
CA PRO A 143 -5.91 -3.11 9.80
C PRO A 143 -4.49 -3.57 10.14
N LEU A 144 -3.50 -2.77 9.78
CA LEU A 144 -2.13 -3.07 10.11
C LEU A 144 -1.96 -3.10 11.64
N PRO A 145 -1.29 -4.12 12.19
CA PRO A 145 -1.08 -4.22 13.62
C PRO A 145 -0.13 -3.14 14.14
N SER A 146 -0.15 -2.92 15.45
CA SER A 146 0.95 -2.24 16.14
C SER A 146 2.25 -3.00 15.84
N SER A 147 3.37 -2.29 15.74
CA SER A 147 4.68 -2.78 15.30
C SER A 147 4.84 -3.05 13.77
N ALA A 148 3.81 -2.84 12.95
CA ALA A 148 3.98 -2.92 11.51
C ALA A 148 4.97 -1.86 11.01
N GLN A 149 5.86 -2.27 10.12
CA GLN A 149 6.71 -1.36 9.36
C GLN A 149 5.87 -0.72 8.26
N VAL A 150 5.78 0.60 8.27
CA VAL A 150 4.86 1.34 7.39
C VAL A 150 5.53 2.50 6.69
N GLU A 151 4.89 2.91 5.61
CA GLU A 151 5.12 4.15 4.89
C GLU A 151 3.83 4.95 4.77
N VAL A 152 3.91 6.26 4.92
CA VAL A 152 2.77 7.18 4.92
C VAL A 152 3.16 8.49 4.25
N VAL A 153 2.23 9.11 3.55
CA VAL A 153 2.36 10.48 3.03
C VAL A 153 1.38 11.37 3.77
N GLY A 154 1.79 12.57 4.16
CA GLY A 154 0.93 13.54 4.84
C GLY A 154 1.61 14.89 4.99
N CYS A 155 0.95 15.82 5.66
CA CYS A 155 1.42 17.19 5.88
C CYS A 155 2.06 17.34 7.25
N MET A 156 3.26 17.87 7.30
CA MET A 156 3.94 18.16 8.54
C MET A 156 3.26 19.33 9.25
N THR A 157 2.84 19.11 10.49
CA THR A 157 2.26 20.14 11.34
C THR A 157 2.77 20.00 12.77
N GLU A 158 2.65 21.05 13.55
CA GLU A 158 3.00 21.06 14.96
C GLU A 158 1.73 21.00 15.81
N ASP A 159 1.74 20.21 16.88
CA ASP A 159 0.64 20.17 17.85
C ASP A 159 0.85 21.24 18.95
N SER A 160 -0.20 21.55 19.70
CA SER A 160 -0.17 22.54 20.78
C SER A 160 0.78 22.23 21.93
N GLY A 161 1.32 21.03 21.98
CA GLY A 161 2.30 20.56 22.99
C GLY A 161 3.72 20.47 22.47
N ASN A 162 4.07 21.18 21.38
CA ASN A 162 5.36 21.12 20.69
C ASN A 162 5.68 19.72 20.15
N GLY A 163 4.67 18.91 19.89
CA GLY A 163 4.78 17.62 19.21
C GLY A 163 4.65 17.77 17.69
N TRP A 164 5.07 16.75 16.96
CA TRP A 164 4.98 16.72 15.51
C TRP A 164 3.85 15.80 15.06
N LEU A 165 3.05 16.29 14.10
CA LEU A 165 1.96 15.55 13.49
C LEU A 165 2.18 15.41 11.98
N LEU A 166 1.68 14.32 11.44
CA LEU A 166 1.45 14.12 10.02
C LEU A 166 -0.06 14.16 9.79
N THR A 167 -0.58 15.28 9.33
CA THR A 167 -2.02 15.51 9.11
C THR A 167 -2.38 15.27 7.65
N GLY A 168 -3.68 15.09 7.35
CA GLY A 168 -4.10 14.71 6.00
C GLY A 168 -3.37 13.46 5.51
N ALA A 169 -3.01 12.56 6.42
CA ALA A 169 -2.18 11.43 6.11
C ALA A 169 -2.94 10.36 5.32
N SER A 170 -2.25 9.74 4.37
CA SER A 170 -2.76 8.57 3.64
C SER A 170 -2.92 7.38 4.59
N GLU A 171 -3.69 6.36 4.16
CA GLU A 171 -3.64 5.06 4.81
C GLU A 171 -2.19 4.55 4.87
N PRO A 172 -1.75 3.98 6.01
CA PRO A 172 -0.43 3.42 6.12
C PRO A 172 -0.32 2.18 5.25
N ALA A 173 0.69 2.14 4.40
CA ALA A 173 1.05 0.95 3.63
C ALA A 173 2.24 0.24 4.28
N ARG A 174 2.33 -1.09 4.14
CA ARG A 174 3.49 -1.83 4.63
C ARG A 174 4.72 -1.55 3.79
N THR A 175 5.88 -1.55 4.42
CA THR A 175 7.19 -1.50 3.76
C THR A 175 8.11 -2.60 4.28
N LEU A 176 8.98 -3.15 3.43
CA LEU A 176 10.03 -4.09 3.84
C LEU A 176 11.31 -3.36 4.27
N ASP A 177 11.43 -2.10 3.88
CA ASP A 177 12.61 -1.29 4.15
C ASP A 177 12.21 0.03 4.83
N PRO A 178 12.01 0.03 6.15
CA PRO A 178 11.58 1.21 6.88
C PRO A 178 12.70 2.24 7.07
N PHE A 179 13.97 1.89 6.82
CA PHE A 179 15.11 2.75 7.12
C PHE A 179 15.65 3.50 5.91
N GLN A 180 15.24 3.16 4.70
CA GLN A 180 15.73 3.76 3.47
C GLN A 180 14.64 4.48 2.69
N LEU A 181 15.04 5.54 2.00
CA LEU A 181 14.22 6.33 1.10
C LEU A 181 14.78 6.19 -0.31
N ALA A 182 14.32 5.17 -1.04
CA ALA A 182 14.73 4.99 -2.42
C ALA A 182 14.16 6.11 -3.32
N ALA A 183 14.88 6.46 -4.38
CA ALA A 183 14.44 7.51 -5.30
C ALA A 183 13.06 7.21 -5.95
N ALA A 184 12.79 5.93 -6.22
CA ALA A 184 11.50 5.48 -6.72
C ALA A 184 10.37 5.72 -5.70
N ASP A 185 10.61 5.46 -4.41
CA ASP A 185 9.64 5.68 -3.35
C ASP A 185 9.28 7.16 -3.24
N LEU A 186 10.30 8.04 -3.27
CA LEU A 186 10.10 9.49 -3.20
C LEU A 186 9.28 10.02 -4.38
N LYS A 187 9.52 9.50 -5.59
CA LYS A 187 8.74 9.84 -6.78
C LYS A 187 7.28 9.42 -6.61
N ASN A 188 7.05 8.18 -6.22
CA ASN A 188 5.69 7.65 -6.01
C ASN A 188 4.97 8.40 -4.87
N ALA A 189 5.67 8.72 -3.80
CA ALA A 189 5.13 9.45 -2.66
C ALA A 189 4.69 10.88 -3.02
N LYS A 190 5.40 11.54 -3.95
CA LYS A 190 5.03 12.87 -4.42
C LYS A 190 3.64 12.88 -5.06
N ASP A 191 3.35 11.87 -5.88
CA ASP A 191 2.09 11.76 -6.62
C ASP A 191 0.96 11.10 -5.81
N LYS A 192 1.29 10.48 -4.66
CA LYS A 192 0.30 9.83 -3.79
C LYS A 192 -0.66 10.86 -3.19
N PRO A 193 -1.99 10.69 -3.32
CA PRO A 193 -2.95 11.62 -2.75
C PRO A 193 -2.85 11.68 -1.23
N LEU A 194 -3.15 12.84 -0.67
CA LEU A 194 -3.37 13.01 0.76
C LEU A 194 -4.67 12.29 1.17
N GLY A 195 -4.75 11.91 2.44
CA GLY A 195 -5.91 11.26 3.05
C GLY A 195 -6.53 12.15 4.14
N SER A 196 -7.09 11.50 5.16
CA SER A 196 -7.74 12.17 6.29
C SER A 196 -7.18 11.76 7.64
N LEU A 197 -6.19 10.87 7.67
CA LEU A 197 -5.63 10.38 8.93
C LEU A 197 -4.68 11.40 9.56
N VAL A 198 -4.45 11.19 10.86
CA VAL A 198 -3.47 11.97 11.64
C VAL A 198 -2.60 10.98 12.39
N PHE A 199 -1.29 11.15 12.28
CA PHE A 199 -0.31 10.39 13.05
C PHE A 199 0.55 11.33 13.86
N ARG A 200 0.81 10.98 15.12
CA ARG A 200 1.89 11.60 15.89
C ARG A 200 3.22 11.07 15.38
N LEU A 201 4.20 11.94 15.21
CA LEU A 201 5.55 11.56 14.81
C LEU A 201 6.46 11.56 16.03
N ALA A 202 7.18 10.47 16.23
CA ALA A 202 8.19 10.35 17.30
C ALA A 202 9.56 10.00 16.71
N ASN A 203 10.61 10.21 17.51
CA ASN A 203 12.01 9.93 17.19
C ASN A 203 12.59 10.79 16.04
N LEU A 204 12.03 11.97 15.79
CA LEU A 204 12.55 12.87 14.76
C LEU A 204 13.96 13.37 15.08
N SER A 205 14.31 13.52 16.37
CA SER A 205 15.65 13.85 16.84
C SER A 205 16.72 12.82 16.50
N ASP A 206 16.30 11.58 16.27
CA ASP A 206 17.20 10.45 15.98
C ASP A 206 17.54 10.36 14.48
N LEU A 207 16.87 11.17 13.65
CA LEU A 207 17.07 11.16 12.20
C LEU A 207 18.31 11.96 11.81
N THR A 208 19.35 11.28 11.37
CA THR A 208 20.59 11.92 10.91
C THR A 208 20.33 12.85 9.73
N GLY A 209 20.75 14.12 9.86
CA GLY A 209 20.65 15.11 8.80
C GLY A 209 19.23 15.62 8.51
N PHE A 210 18.26 15.33 9.38
CA PHE A 210 16.92 15.91 9.32
C PHE A 210 16.80 17.09 10.30
N SER A 211 16.20 18.17 9.84
CA SER A 211 15.77 19.31 10.67
C SER A 211 14.29 19.53 10.48
N THR A 212 13.60 19.85 11.55
CA THR A 212 12.19 20.24 11.50
C THR A 212 11.98 21.66 11.02
N GLU A 213 13.04 22.47 11.03
CA GLU A 213 13.00 23.86 10.57
C GLU A 213 12.59 23.95 9.10
N GLY A 214 11.59 24.77 8.81
CA GLY A 214 11.08 24.98 7.45
C GLY A 214 10.30 23.79 6.87
N THR A 215 9.90 22.79 7.68
CA THR A 215 9.14 21.62 7.21
C THR A 215 7.65 21.71 7.46
N ILE A 216 7.19 22.66 8.29
CA ILE A 216 5.76 22.89 8.54
C ILE A 216 5.06 23.23 7.22
N GLY A 217 3.94 22.57 6.95
CA GLY A 217 3.15 22.72 5.72
C GLY A 217 3.67 21.91 4.53
N ASN A 218 4.86 21.34 4.61
CA ASN A 218 5.39 20.49 3.55
C ASN A 218 4.67 19.14 3.49
N LYS A 219 4.54 18.62 2.28
CA LYS A 219 4.14 17.23 2.06
C LYS A 219 5.33 16.32 2.35
N MET A 220 5.17 15.47 3.34
CA MET A 220 6.22 14.57 3.81
C MET A 220 5.91 13.12 3.43
N TYR A 221 6.97 12.38 3.14
CA TYR A 221 6.95 10.93 3.09
C TYR A 221 7.70 10.39 4.30
N ALA A 222 6.98 9.65 5.13
CA ALA A 222 7.48 9.08 6.37
C ALA A 222 7.49 7.54 6.27
N LYS A 223 8.58 6.94 6.71
CA LYS A 223 8.66 5.51 7.02
C LYS A 223 8.93 5.32 8.51
N GLY A 224 8.46 4.21 9.06
CA GLY A 224 8.66 3.94 10.48
C GLY A 224 7.85 2.75 11.00
N ILE A 225 7.75 2.67 12.30
CA ILE A 225 7.00 1.64 13.01
C ILE A 225 5.67 2.23 13.48
N LEU A 226 4.57 1.65 13.04
CA LEU A 226 3.23 2.02 13.47
C LEU A 226 3.00 1.59 14.92
N VAL A 227 2.49 2.50 15.74
CA VAL A 227 2.09 2.23 17.13
C VAL A 227 0.64 2.65 17.28
N ARG A 228 -0.25 1.69 17.44
CA ARG A 228 -1.67 1.90 17.70
C ARG A 228 -1.89 2.30 19.15
N GLN A 229 -2.59 3.40 19.38
CA GLN A 229 -2.87 3.92 20.72
C GLN A 229 -4.31 4.46 20.79
N SER A 230 -4.94 4.37 21.95
CA SER A 230 -6.31 4.85 22.18
C SER A 230 -6.46 6.37 22.04
N ASN A 231 -5.38 7.12 22.22
CA ASN A 231 -5.34 8.59 22.11
C ASN A 231 -4.81 9.08 20.75
N GLY A 232 -4.79 8.23 19.74
CA GLY A 232 -4.32 8.51 18.38
C GLY A 232 -3.05 7.74 18.03
N ASP A 233 -3.03 7.28 16.79
CA ASP A 233 -1.91 6.48 16.28
C ASP A 233 -0.62 7.29 16.16
N ARG A 234 0.51 6.62 16.34
CA ARG A 234 1.84 7.19 16.26
C ARG A 234 2.71 6.41 15.28
N ILE A 235 3.61 7.12 14.63
CA ILE A 235 4.71 6.51 13.87
C ILE A 235 6.02 6.85 14.58
N ASN A 236 6.73 5.81 15.03
CA ASN A 236 8.14 5.94 15.41
C ASN A 236 8.93 6.02 14.11
N VAL A 237 9.28 7.24 13.74
CA VAL A 237 9.87 7.53 12.43
C VAL A 237 11.29 7.00 12.35
N THR A 238 11.62 6.34 11.24
CA THR A 238 12.96 5.82 10.94
C THR A 238 13.56 6.48 9.71
N ALA A 239 12.71 7.03 8.82
CA ALA A 239 13.12 7.83 7.68
C ALA A 239 12.02 8.84 7.32
N LEU A 240 12.42 10.07 6.98
CA LEU A 240 11.50 11.16 6.68
C LEU A 240 12.09 12.09 5.61
N ARG A 241 11.28 12.47 4.62
CA ARG A 241 11.71 13.39 3.56
C ARG A 241 10.54 14.23 3.06
N ALA A 242 10.76 15.52 2.83
CA ALA A 242 9.83 16.34 2.09
C ALA A 242 9.78 15.92 0.62
N VAL A 243 8.58 15.69 0.09
CA VAL A 243 8.34 15.34 -1.32
C VAL A 243 7.67 16.47 -2.08
N ALA A 244 7.10 17.47 -1.39
CA ALA A 244 6.69 18.76 -1.94
C ALA A 244 6.76 19.83 -0.85
N SER A 245 6.94 21.09 -1.25
CA SER A 245 7.05 22.26 -0.36
C SER A 245 5.69 22.77 0.17
N SER A 246 4.59 22.19 -0.29
CA SER A 246 3.23 22.53 0.15
C SER A 246 2.35 21.29 0.11
N CYS A 247 1.37 21.27 1.03
CA CYS A 247 0.28 20.30 1.05
C CYS A 247 -0.97 20.78 0.32
N GLU A 248 -0.97 22.00 -0.19
CA GLU A 248 -2.07 22.46 -1.01
C GLU A 248 -2.13 21.61 -2.26
N ALA A 249 -3.28 21.00 -2.51
CA ALA A 249 -3.50 20.24 -3.72
C ALA A 249 -3.22 21.16 -4.92
N ASP A 250 -2.51 20.66 -5.92
CA ASP A 250 -2.43 21.29 -7.23
C ASP A 250 -3.84 21.39 -7.82
N THR A 251 -4.59 22.41 -7.41
CA THR A 251 -5.93 22.73 -7.94
C THR A 251 -5.86 23.29 -9.37
N THR A 252 -4.66 23.37 -9.93
CA THR A 252 -4.43 23.94 -11.27
C THR A 252 -4.74 23.00 -12.43
N ASN A 253 -5.09 21.74 -12.20
CA ASN A 253 -5.44 20.80 -13.29
C ASN A 253 -6.92 20.47 -13.46
N ALA A 254 -7.83 21.13 -12.71
CA ALA A 254 -9.28 20.88 -12.82
C ALA A 254 -10.00 21.80 -13.83
N GLU A 255 -9.30 22.74 -14.48
CA GLU A 255 -9.93 23.72 -15.40
C GLU A 255 -9.50 23.62 -16.87
N LYS A 256 -8.93 22.48 -17.28
CA LYS A 256 -8.65 22.26 -18.72
C LYS A 256 -9.08 20.85 -19.15
N HIS A 257 -10.40 20.65 -19.23
CA HIS A 257 -11.02 19.72 -20.20
C HIS A 257 -12.52 19.97 -20.26
#